data_8b56cd2272f9cd68db12f0fb39ce618a
#
_entry.id   8b56cd2272f9cd68db12f0fb39ce618a
#
_cell.length_a   1.000
_cell.length_b   1.000
_cell.length_c   1.000
_cell.angle_alpha   90.00
_cell.angle_beta   90.00
_cell.angle_gamma   90.00
#
_symmetry.space_group_name_H-M   'P 1'
#
loop_
_entity.id
_entity.type
_entity.pdbx_description
1 polymer ?
#
loop_
_entity_poly.entity_id
_entity_poly.type
_entity_poly.pdbx_seq_one_letter_code
_entity_poly.pdbx_strand_id
1 'polypeptide(L)'
;MRIASRGFCYLLLIKMLLIVPSSGAAEKSAKLMTVRIGYVSRSILDVPYIIARDRGLFREEGLEPQLIFLRAGLTPQVLLAGGIDFATATGTGISAAVSGADVRLIYALTDRPSFDLITLPTITSVQQLRGKKLGVSGVGALADILARQILVANHVPVDQVTFLPLGTSDVTYLALKAGTIDATMLQIPQKFFAVDDGFRNLAAGADVYRAVMGGLTTTKAVLNEKPDLVMRMLRATVRAITLIRNDRKYAVEFIKGPYLELGKDKERYAERIYNAAVQLYLTSGMVDEKVQREMIATAAERIKPKESVPPERVFDFSFIQKVRGSVR
;
A
#
# COMPACT_ATOMS: atom_id res chain seq x y z
N MET A 1 71.23 -12.63 -77.92
CA MET A 1 71.47 -13.48 -76.74
C MET A 1 70.16 -13.67 -75.96
N ARG A 2 69.72 -14.90 -75.80
CA ARG A 2 68.42 -15.34 -75.31
C ARG A 2 68.24 -15.02 -73.83
N ILE A 3 67.03 -14.66 -73.37
CA ILE A 3 66.48 -15.23 -72.08
C ILE A 3 64.93 -15.11 -72.13
N ALA A 4 64.31 -16.22 -71.84
CA ALA A 4 62.88 -16.47 -71.86
C ALA A 4 62.12 -15.87 -70.61
N SER A 5 60.93 -15.40 -70.87
CA SER A 5 60.00 -15.02 -69.81
C SER A 5 58.94 -16.09 -69.60
N ARG A 6 58.83 -16.63 -68.39
CA ARG A 6 57.79 -17.54 -67.94
C ARG A 6 56.61 -16.69 -67.39
N GLY A 7 55.45 -16.83 -68.04
CA GLY A 7 54.21 -16.28 -67.53
C GLY A 7 53.68 -17.05 -66.29
N PHE A 8 53.20 -16.30 -65.35
CA PHE A 8 52.53 -16.85 -64.14
C PHE A 8 51.10 -16.33 -64.15
N CYS A 9 50.18 -17.21 -64.46
CA CYS A 9 48.76 -16.95 -64.51
C CYS A 9 48.18 -16.96 -63.06
N TYR A 10 47.79 -15.80 -62.52
CA TYR A 10 47.09 -15.71 -61.23
C TYR A 10 45.61 -15.82 -61.48
N LEU A 11 45.02 -16.91 -61.05
CA LEU A 11 43.58 -17.10 -60.94
C LEU A 11 43.05 -16.29 -59.71
N LEU A 12 42.37 -15.16 -59.99
CA LEU A 12 41.63 -14.40 -58.96
C LEU A 12 40.31 -15.12 -58.67
N LEU A 13 40.25 -15.82 -57.57
CA LEU A 13 39.01 -16.34 -56.95
C LEU A 13 38.30 -15.18 -56.25
N ILE A 14 37.30 -14.59 -56.90
CA ILE A 14 36.36 -13.63 -56.29
C ILE A 14 35.44 -14.44 -55.36
N LYS A 15 35.67 -14.39 -54.04
CA LYS A 15 34.69 -14.80 -53.05
C LYS A 15 33.60 -13.77 -52.99
N MET A 16 32.46 -14.06 -53.63
CA MET A 16 31.22 -13.31 -53.49
C MET A 16 30.67 -13.51 -52.10
N LEU A 17 30.95 -12.54 -51.21
CA LEU A 17 30.37 -12.49 -49.83
C LEU A 17 28.88 -12.17 -49.94
N LEU A 18 28.03 -13.17 -49.83
CA LEU A 18 26.59 -12.99 -49.68
C LEU A 18 26.35 -12.27 -48.33
N ILE A 19 26.18 -10.95 -48.40
CA ILE A 19 25.65 -10.17 -47.28
C ILE A 19 24.17 -10.53 -47.17
N VAL A 20 23.84 -11.43 -46.25
CA VAL A 20 22.48 -11.66 -45.82
C VAL A 20 22.07 -10.41 -45.02
N PRO A 21 21.08 -9.63 -45.43
CA PRO A 21 20.59 -8.55 -44.60
C PRO A 21 19.95 -9.20 -43.38
N SER A 22 20.59 -9.09 -42.22
CA SER A 22 19.97 -9.38 -40.94
C SER A 22 18.82 -8.37 -40.80
N SER A 23 17.61 -8.85 -41.08
CA SER A 23 16.38 -8.15 -40.69
C SER A 23 16.33 -8.10 -39.16
N GLY A 24 17.09 -7.19 -38.58
CA GLY A 24 16.85 -6.71 -37.26
C GLY A 24 15.46 -6.09 -37.27
N ALA A 25 14.43 -6.89 -37.04
CA ALA A 25 13.14 -6.36 -36.62
C ALA A 25 13.43 -5.53 -35.36
N ALA A 26 13.59 -4.21 -35.55
CA ALA A 26 13.52 -3.29 -34.41
C ALA A 26 12.15 -3.52 -33.79
N GLU A 27 12.14 -4.32 -32.72
CA GLU A 27 10.99 -4.50 -31.85
C GLU A 27 10.59 -3.08 -31.46
N LYS A 28 9.51 -2.58 -32.07
CA LYS A 28 8.92 -1.29 -31.74
C LYS A 28 8.63 -1.37 -30.25
N SER A 29 9.52 -0.82 -29.41
CA SER A 29 9.28 -0.68 -27.98
C SER A 29 7.90 -0.05 -27.84
N ALA A 30 6.93 -0.87 -27.47
CA ALA A 30 5.56 -0.42 -27.29
C ALA A 30 5.60 0.72 -26.26
N LYS A 31 5.09 1.88 -26.62
CA LYS A 31 5.08 3.07 -25.76
C LYS A 31 4.35 2.69 -24.48
N LEU A 32 5.07 2.70 -23.34
CA LEU A 32 4.50 2.41 -22.04
C LEU A 32 3.39 3.42 -21.71
N MET A 33 2.31 2.92 -21.13
CA MET A 33 1.21 3.76 -20.65
C MET A 33 1.59 4.32 -19.28
N THR A 34 1.61 5.63 -19.14
CA THR A 34 1.86 6.27 -17.84
C THR A 34 0.73 5.95 -16.88
N VAL A 35 1.07 5.48 -15.66
CA VAL A 35 0.15 5.29 -14.54
C VAL A 35 0.61 6.12 -13.35
N ARG A 36 -0.26 7.00 -12.86
CA ARG A 36 0.01 7.90 -11.72
C ARG A 36 -0.64 7.34 -10.47
N ILE A 37 0.18 7.05 -9.46
CA ILE A 37 -0.24 6.41 -8.23
C ILE A 37 0.07 7.33 -7.07
N GLY A 38 -0.98 7.87 -6.43
CA GLY A 38 -0.86 8.64 -5.20
C GLY A 38 -0.65 7.72 -4.00
N TYR A 39 0.47 7.87 -3.29
CA TYR A 39 0.74 7.15 -2.05
C TYR A 39 0.91 8.12 -0.87
N VAL A 40 0.68 7.65 0.36
CA VAL A 40 0.49 8.55 1.52
C VAL A 40 1.47 8.32 2.66
N SER A 41 2.25 7.25 2.61
CA SER A 41 3.18 6.93 3.69
C SER A 41 4.36 6.10 3.19
N ARG A 42 5.42 6.06 4.01
CA ARG A 42 6.51 5.10 3.87
C ARG A 42 6.28 3.97 4.88
N SER A 43 5.32 3.11 4.57
CA SER A 43 4.90 2.02 5.44
C SER A 43 4.80 0.70 4.69
N ILE A 44 4.58 -0.39 5.41
CA ILE A 44 4.34 -1.71 4.81
C ILE A 44 3.16 -1.72 3.84
N LEU A 45 2.23 -0.76 3.95
CA LEU A 45 1.05 -0.69 3.08
C LEU A 45 1.38 -0.21 1.66
N ASP A 46 2.49 0.52 1.49
CA ASP A 46 2.94 1.04 0.19
C ASP A 46 4.10 0.24 -0.41
N VAL A 47 4.76 -0.62 0.40
CA VAL A 47 5.88 -1.50 -0.04
C VAL A 47 5.56 -2.29 -1.32
N PRO A 48 4.36 -2.90 -1.52
CA PRO A 48 4.08 -3.65 -2.75
C PRO A 48 4.19 -2.81 -4.02
N TYR A 49 3.77 -1.55 -3.99
CA TYR A 49 3.81 -0.66 -5.15
C TYR A 49 5.23 -0.18 -5.47
N ILE A 50 6.04 0.04 -4.42
CA ILE A 50 7.45 0.41 -4.60
C ILE A 50 8.23 -0.77 -5.17
N ILE A 51 8.03 -1.97 -4.63
CA ILE A 51 8.63 -3.21 -5.16
C ILE A 51 8.20 -3.45 -6.62
N ALA A 52 6.92 -3.25 -6.94
CA ALA A 52 6.43 -3.38 -8.31
C ALA A 52 7.16 -2.45 -9.28
N ARG A 53 7.43 -1.21 -8.86
CA ARG A 53 8.23 -0.25 -9.63
C ARG A 53 9.69 -0.73 -9.78
N ASP A 54 10.35 -1.02 -8.66
CA ASP A 54 11.79 -1.28 -8.62
C ASP A 54 12.17 -2.62 -9.28
N ARG A 55 11.24 -3.58 -9.28
CA ARG A 55 11.38 -4.87 -9.97
C ARG A 55 10.85 -4.86 -11.40
N GLY A 56 10.41 -3.71 -11.89
CA GLY A 56 9.92 -3.58 -13.26
C GLY A 56 8.58 -4.24 -13.55
N LEU A 57 7.84 -4.70 -12.52
CA LEU A 57 6.57 -5.42 -12.71
C LEU A 57 5.51 -4.56 -13.40
N PHE A 58 5.53 -3.24 -13.19
CA PHE A 58 4.68 -2.33 -13.95
C PHE A 58 5.07 -2.28 -15.43
N ARG A 59 6.37 -2.21 -15.74
CA ARG A 59 6.85 -2.17 -17.12
C ARG A 59 6.56 -3.45 -17.89
N GLU A 60 6.64 -4.61 -17.22
CA GLU A 60 6.24 -5.90 -17.78
C GLU A 60 4.73 -5.94 -18.12
N GLU A 61 3.90 -5.17 -17.42
CA GLU A 61 2.49 -4.95 -17.76
C GLU A 61 2.28 -3.78 -18.73
N GLY A 62 3.33 -3.23 -19.32
CA GLY A 62 3.26 -2.11 -20.26
C GLY A 62 2.98 -0.75 -19.62
N LEU A 63 3.25 -0.60 -18.30
CA LEU A 63 3.01 0.62 -17.54
C LEU A 63 4.32 1.33 -17.18
N GLU A 64 4.34 2.66 -17.28
CA GLU A 64 5.38 3.52 -16.69
C GLU A 64 4.85 4.17 -15.42
N PRO A 65 5.26 3.70 -14.22
CA PRO A 65 4.70 4.16 -12.96
C PRO A 65 5.28 5.51 -12.53
N GLN A 66 4.40 6.41 -12.13
CA GLN A 66 4.72 7.65 -11.43
C GLN A 66 4.13 7.57 -10.01
N LEU A 67 5.01 7.39 -9.02
CA LEU A 67 4.61 7.37 -7.60
C LEU A 67 4.66 8.79 -7.06
N ILE A 68 3.52 9.32 -6.63
CA ILE A 68 3.34 10.71 -6.21
C ILE A 68 2.97 10.71 -4.72
N PHE A 69 3.84 11.29 -3.88
CA PHE A 69 3.54 11.44 -2.46
C PHE A 69 2.49 12.52 -2.25
N LEU A 70 1.41 12.18 -1.52
CA LEU A 70 0.30 13.07 -1.23
C LEU A 70 -0.12 12.96 0.23
N ARG A 71 -0.62 14.05 0.81
CA ARG A 71 -1.32 13.98 2.09
C ARG A 71 -2.64 13.22 1.91
N ALA A 72 -2.92 12.27 2.80
CA ALA A 72 -4.09 11.40 2.69
C ALA A 72 -5.41 12.16 2.44
N GLY A 73 -5.63 13.27 3.13
CA GLY A 73 -6.83 14.11 2.96
C GLY A 73 -6.98 14.76 1.58
N LEU A 74 -5.90 14.87 0.80
CA LEU A 74 -5.93 15.45 -0.56
C LEU A 74 -6.15 14.41 -1.65
N THR A 75 -5.95 13.12 -1.36
CA THR A 75 -5.98 12.08 -2.39
C THR A 75 -7.30 11.98 -3.14
N PRO A 76 -8.50 12.08 -2.51
CA PRO A 76 -9.76 12.02 -3.25
C PRO A 76 -9.93 13.18 -4.23
N GLN A 77 -9.55 14.39 -3.84
CA GLN A 77 -9.66 15.59 -4.69
C GLN A 77 -8.74 15.48 -5.91
N VAL A 78 -7.45 15.06 -5.69
CA VAL A 78 -6.48 14.90 -6.77
C VAL A 78 -6.89 13.76 -7.71
N LEU A 79 -7.49 12.68 -7.16
CA LEU A 79 -8.01 11.55 -7.93
C LEU A 79 -9.20 12.00 -8.82
N LEU A 80 -10.17 12.71 -8.25
CA LEU A 80 -11.35 13.22 -8.98
C LEU A 80 -10.98 14.26 -10.03
N ALA A 81 -9.96 15.06 -9.78
CA ALA A 81 -9.43 16.03 -10.76
C ALA A 81 -8.57 15.37 -11.86
N GLY A 82 -8.34 14.05 -11.82
CA GLY A 82 -7.50 13.33 -12.78
C GLY A 82 -6.00 13.60 -12.65
N GLY A 83 -5.55 14.17 -11.52
CA GLY A 83 -4.12 14.37 -11.22
C GLY A 83 -3.38 13.05 -10.94
N ILE A 84 -4.08 12.04 -10.42
CA ILE A 84 -3.62 10.65 -10.28
C ILE A 84 -4.67 9.69 -10.84
N ASP A 85 -4.25 8.47 -11.22
CA ASP A 85 -5.15 7.41 -11.72
C ASP A 85 -5.59 6.47 -10.59
N PHE A 86 -4.72 6.25 -9.60
CA PHE A 86 -4.98 5.42 -8.42
C PHE A 86 -4.45 6.06 -7.15
N ALA A 87 -5.05 5.75 -6.00
CA ALA A 87 -4.56 6.18 -4.69
C ALA A 87 -4.51 5.01 -3.70
N THR A 88 -3.48 4.99 -2.82
CA THR A 88 -3.33 3.95 -1.78
C THR A 88 -4.05 4.30 -0.48
N ALA A 89 -4.54 5.54 -0.32
CA ALA A 89 -5.26 6.03 0.86
C ALA A 89 -6.72 5.53 0.88
N THR A 90 -6.94 4.28 1.24
CA THR A 90 -8.26 3.62 1.18
C THR A 90 -9.30 4.26 2.09
N GLY A 91 -8.93 4.64 3.32
CA GLY A 91 -9.88 5.22 4.27
C GLY A 91 -10.49 6.55 3.81
N THR A 92 -9.68 7.46 3.24
CA THR A 92 -10.18 8.73 2.68
C THR A 92 -10.98 8.51 1.40
N GLY A 93 -10.59 7.52 0.58
CA GLY A 93 -11.34 7.10 -0.60
C GLY A 93 -12.73 6.57 -0.25
N ILE A 94 -12.83 5.69 0.76
CA ILE A 94 -14.12 5.19 1.27
C ILE A 94 -14.98 6.34 1.82
N SER A 95 -14.39 7.23 2.61
CA SER A 95 -15.10 8.41 3.12
C SER A 95 -15.63 9.30 1.99
N ALA A 96 -14.84 9.52 0.94
CA ALA A 96 -15.27 10.29 -0.23
C ALA A 96 -16.44 9.58 -0.95
N ALA A 97 -16.36 8.25 -1.15
CA ALA A 97 -17.43 7.50 -1.77
C ALA A 97 -18.74 7.53 -0.96
N VAL A 98 -18.66 7.42 0.37
CA VAL A 98 -19.81 7.54 1.29
C VAL A 98 -20.39 8.96 1.25
N SER A 99 -19.55 9.99 1.05
CA SER A 99 -19.99 11.37 0.85
C SER A 99 -20.63 11.64 -0.53
N GLY A 100 -20.69 10.64 -1.41
CA GLY A 100 -21.29 10.75 -2.74
C GLY A 100 -20.30 10.91 -3.91
N ALA A 101 -18.99 10.97 -3.67
CA ALA A 101 -17.99 11.06 -4.73
C ALA A 101 -17.89 9.75 -5.55
N ASP A 102 -17.60 9.88 -6.85
CA ASP A 102 -17.47 8.71 -7.75
C ASP A 102 -16.08 8.04 -7.62
N VAL A 103 -15.73 7.67 -6.40
CA VAL A 103 -14.54 6.90 -6.03
C VAL A 103 -14.95 5.47 -5.67
N ARG A 104 -14.14 4.49 -6.04
CA ARG A 104 -14.32 3.08 -5.71
C ARG A 104 -13.02 2.50 -5.14
N LEU A 105 -13.13 1.67 -4.12
CA LEU A 105 -12.06 0.78 -3.69
C LEU A 105 -12.11 -0.48 -4.53
N ILE A 106 -11.01 -0.75 -5.25
CA ILE A 106 -10.91 -1.84 -6.24
C ILE A 106 -9.94 -2.96 -5.82
N TYR A 107 -9.14 -2.70 -4.81
CA TYR A 107 -8.20 -3.66 -4.23
C TYR A 107 -8.01 -3.39 -2.74
N ALA A 108 -8.21 -4.40 -1.91
CA ALA A 108 -7.93 -4.37 -0.48
C ALA A 108 -6.61 -5.07 -0.19
N LEU A 109 -5.63 -4.35 0.37
CA LEU A 109 -4.33 -4.96 0.71
C LEU A 109 -4.41 -5.77 2.00
N THR A 110 -5.11 -5.26 3.01
CA THR A 110 -5.36 -5.93 4.28
C THR A 110 -6.77 -5.64 4.78
N ASP A 111 -7.36 -6.54 5.58
CA ASP A 111 -8.63 -6.33 6.27
C ASP A 111 -8.46 -6.27 7.79
N ARG A 112 -7.21 -6.31 8.25
CA ARG A 112 -6.85 -6.21 9.67
C ARG A 112 -5.99 -4.99 9.90
N PRO A 113 -6.45 -4.03 10.70
CA PRO A 113 -5.62 -2.90 11.11
C PRO A 113 -4.35 -3.36 11.82
N SER A 114 -3.22 -2.75 11.47
CA SER A 114 -1.93 -3.06 12.11
C SER A 114 -1.65 -2.22 13.35
N PHE A 115 -2.62 -1.42 13.79
CA PHE A 115 -2.51 -0.59 14.99
C PHE A 115 -2.77 -1.37 16.25
N ASP A 116 -1.89 -1.19 17.24
CA ASP A 116 -2.07 -1.69 18.61
C ASP A 116 -2.08 -0.53 19.61
N LEU A 117 -2.78 -0.70 20.70
CA LEU A 117 -2.80 0.24 21.83
C LEU A 117 -1.54 0.04 22.66
N ILE A 118 -0.65 1.01 22.59
CA ILE A 118 0.62 1.04 23.32
C ILE A 118 0.55 2.07 24.44
N THR A 119 1.05 1.70 25.63
CA THR A 119 0.93 2.52 26.84
C THR A 119 2.27 2.63 27.57
N LEU A 120 2.35 3.61 28.47
CA LEU A 120 3.42 3.67 29.47
C LEU A 120 3.52 2.35 30.25
N PRO A 121 4.72 1.94 30.72
CA PRO A 121 4.92 0.68 31.44
C PRO A 121 4.07 0.54 32.70
N THR A 122 3.70 1.65 33.33
CA THR A 122 2.88 1.71 34.53
C THR A 122 1.40 1.41 34.30
N ILE A 123 0.92 1.48 33.06
CA ILE A 123 -0.46 1.20 32.67
C ILE A 123 -0.53 -0.24 32.20
N THR A 124 -1.19 -1.10 32.96
CA THR A 124 -1.22 -2.55 32.76
C THR A 124 -2.57 -3.09 32.27
N SER A 125 -3.60 -2.22 32.23
CA SER A 125 -4.93 -2.55 31.71
C SER A 125 -5.57 -1.36 31.01
N VAL A 126 -6.52 -1.63 30.10
CA VAL A 126 -7.27 -0.60 29.39
C VAL A 126 -8.10 0.26 30.34
N GLN A 127 -8.58 -0.32 31.45
CA GLN A 127 -9.38 0.39 32.47
C GLN A 127 -8.62 1.53 33.16
N GLN A 128 -7.28 1.44 33.21
CA GLN A 128 -6.42 2.49 33.76
C GLN A 128 -6.26 3.71 32.86
N LEU A 129 -6.83 3.68 31.67
CA LEU A 129 -6.84 4.84 30.76
C LEU A 129 -7.84 5.92 31.17
N ARG A 130 -8.72 5.71 32.15
CA ARG A 130 -9.60 6.76 32.69
C ARG A 130 -8.77 7.93 33.22
N GLY A 131 -9.11 9.14 32.77
CA GLY A 131 -8.38 10.38 33.09
C GLY A 131 -7.03 10.54 32.37
N LYS A 132 -6.67 9.64 31.44
CA LYS A 132 -5.39 9.62 30.74
C LYS A 132 -5.47 10.29 29.38
N LYS A 133 -4.28 10.65 28.83
CA LYS A 133 -4.09 11.23 27.50
C LYS A 133 -3.73 10.16 26.48
N LEU A 134 -4.50 10.02 25.43
CA LEU A 134 -4.29 9.06 24.35
C LEU A 134 -4.03 9.77 23.02
N GLY A 135 -2.83 9.57 22.48
CA GLY A 135 -2.42 10.12 21.18
C GLY A 135 -3.03 9.34 20.02
N VAL A 136 -3.58 10.06 19.03
CA VAL A 136 -4.12 9.49 17.78
C VAL A 136 -3.64 10.28 16.58
N SER A 137 -3.78 9.72 15.38
CA SER A 137 -3.35 10.41 14.14
C SER A 137 -4.24 11.60 13.79
N GLY A 138 -5.49 11.58 14.19
CA GLY A 138 -6.46 12.65 13.93
C GLY A 138 -7.86 12.20 14.35
N VAL A 139 -8.73 13.14 14.63
CA VAL A 139 -10.13 12.86 14.99
C VAL A 139 -10.85 12.19 13.81
N GLY A 140 -11.48 11.04 14.05
CA GLY A 140 -12.16 10.24 13.03
C GLY A 140 -11.21 9.48 12.09
N ALA A 141 -9.88 9.56 12.28
CA ALA A 141 -8.94 8.68 11.61
C ALA A 141 -9.00 7.25 12.18
N LEU A 142 -8.47 6.26 11.45
CA LEU A 142 -8.56 4.86 11.88
C LEU A 142 -7.98 4.61 13.28
N ALA A 143 -6.86 5.25 13.63
CA ALA A 143 -6.28 5.15 14.97
C ALA A 143 -7.24 5.65 16.08
N ASP A 144 -7.98 6.74 15.84
CA ASP A 144 -9.00 7.23 16.76
C ASP A 144 -10.20 6.28 16.88
N ILE A 145 -10.68 5.78 15.73
CA ILE A 145 -11.77 4.79 15.71
C ILE A 145 -11.39 3.55 16.50
N LEU A 146 -10.21 2.98 16.25
CA LEU A 146 -9.73 1.77 16.94
C LEU A 146 -9.56 2.00 18.44
N ALA A 147 -8.99 3.13 18.86
CA ALA A 147 -8.83 3.46 20.25
C ALA A 147 -10.19 3.51 20.96
N ARG A 148 -11.19 4.17 20.38
CA ARG A 148 -12.56 4.22 20.92
C ARG A 148 -13.19 2.84 21.00
N GLN A 149 -13.06 2.02 19.95
CA GLN A 149 -13.57 0.64 19.96
C GLN A 149 -12.91 -0.22 21.05
N ILE A 150 -11.60 -0.09 21.26
CA ILE A 150 -10.89 -0.78 22.34
C ILE A 150 -11.43 -0.33 23.70
N LEU A 151 -11.63 0.97 23.92
CA LEU A 151 -12.19 1.49 25.19
C LEU A 151 -13.59 0.93 25.43
N VAL A 152 -14.47 0.98 24.43
CA VAL A 152 -15.85 0.45 24.52
C VAL A 152 -15.85 -1.05 24.82
N ALA A 153 -15.03 -1.84 24.10
CA ALA A 153 -14.91 -3.29 24.32
C ALA A 153 -14.40 -3.64 25.73
N ASN A 154 -13.70 -2.71 26.39
CA ASN A 154 -13.18 -2.87 27.75
C ASN A 154 -13.99 -2.10 28.81
N HIS A 155 -15.19 -1.64 28.49
CA HIS A 155 -16.10 -0.92 29.41
C HIS A 155 -15.49 0.36 29.99
N VAL A 156 -14.67 1.07 29.21
CA VAL A 156 -14.12 2.39 29.55
C VAL A 156 -14.92 3.46 28.83
N PRO A 157 -15.59 4.39 29.55
CA PRO A 157 -16.29 5.50 28.92
C PRO A 157 -15.31 6.38 28.12
N VAL A 158 -15.64 6.62 26.84
CA VAL A 158 -14.74 7.32 25.90
C VAL A 158 -14.49 8.78 26.31
N ASP A 159 -15.49 9.42 26.92
CA ASP A 159 -15.45 10.78 27.46
C ASP A 159 -14.52 10.94 28.68
N GLN A 160 -14.14 9.82 29.32
CA GLN A 160 -13.17 9.82 30.42
C GLN A 160 -11.71 9.74 29.93
N VAL A 161 -11.45 9.72 28.62
CA VAL A 161 -10.09 9.68 28.04
C VAL A 161 -9.88 10.91 27.17
N THR A 162 -8.77 11.62 27.37
CA THR A 162 -8.43 12.79 26.56
C THR A 162 -7.73 12.39 25.29
N PHE A 163 -8.38 12.55 24.14
CA PHE A 163 -7.79 12.25 22.83
C PHE A 163 -6.99 13.44 22.31
N LEU A 164 -5.74 13.21 21.87
CA LEU A 164 -4.84 14.22 21.33
C LEU A 164 -4.49 13.88 19.87
N PRO A 165 -4.93 14.68 18.87
CA PRO A 165 -4.62 14.46 17.45
C PRO A 165 -3.20 14.96 17.15
N LEU A 166 -2.20 14.09 17.20
CA LEU A 166 -0.79 14.42 17.10
C LEU A 166 -0.17 14.08 15.74
N GLY A 167 -0.91 13.40 14.84
CA GLY A 167 -0.41 13.06 13.51
C GLY A 167 0.11 11.63 13.38
N THR A 168 1.27 11.43 12.75
CA THR A 168 1.78 10.11 12.40
C THR A 168 2.21 9.27 13.62
N SER A 169 2.32 7.95 13.42
CA SER A 169 2.81 7.04 14.48
C SER A 169 4.21 7.41 14.99
N ASP A 170 5.06 8.04 14.17
CA ASP A 170 6.37 8.50 14.61
C ASP A 170 6.22 9.62 15.65
N VAL A 171 5.35 10.60 15.38
CA VAL A 171 5.10 11.73 16.30
C VAL A 171 4.47 11.24 17.58
N THR A 172 3.45 10.38 17.51
CA THR A 172 2.77 9.87 18.71
C THR A 172 3.68 8.96 19.55
N TYR A 173 4.56 8.19 18.90
CA TYR A 173 5.57 7.40 19.59
C TYR A 173 6.58 8.27 20.34
N LEU A 174 7.08 9.35 19.71
CA LEU A 174 7.96 10.29 20.38
C LEU A 174 7.27 10.99 21.56
N ALA A 175 5.99 11.34 21.42
CA ALA A 175 5.20 11.92 22.49
C ALA A 175 5.01 10.94 23.67
N LEU A 176 4.82 9.65 23.40
CA LEU A 176 4.77 8.59 24.41
C LEU A 176 6.12 8.44 25.11
N LYS A 177 7.24 8.43 24.37
CA LYS A 177 8.61 8.38 24.95
C LYS A 177 8.91 9.57 25.84
N ALA A 178 8.42 10.74 25.46
CA ALA A 178 8.57 11.97 26.26
C ALA A 178 7.65 12.04 27.48
N GLY A 179 6.71 11.07 27.64
CA GLY A 179 5.73 11.08 28.72
C GLY A 179 4.68 12.20 28.62
N THR A 180 4.54 12.84 27.47
CA THR A 180 3.53 13.90 27.24
C THR A 180 2.12 13.32 27.01
N ILE A 181 2.05 12.04 26.65
CA ILE A 181 0.85 11.21 26.58
C ILE A 181 1.05 9.91 27.33
N ASP A 182 -0.02 9.30 27.77
CA ASP A 182 -0.02 8.05 28.54
C ASP A 182 -0.17 6.80 27.68
N ALA A 183 -0.81 6.95 26.52
CA ALA A 183 -1.12 5.88 25.58
C ALA A 183 -1.16 6.40 24.14
N THR A 184 -1.02 5.52 23.16
CA THR A 184 -1.20 5.83 21.75
C THR A 184 -1.52 4.59 20.93
N MET A 185 -2.09 4.79 19.73
CA MET A 185 -2.23 3.75 18.71
C MET A 185 -1.02 3.76 17.79
N LEU A 186 -0.21 2.70 17.81
CA LEU A 186 0.97 2.57 16.93
C LEU A 186 0.78 1.44 15.93
N GLN A 187 1.14 1.73 14.68
CA GLN A 187 1.23 0.72 13.61
C GLN A 187 2.65 0.16 13.48
N ILE A 188 2.83 -0.82 12.60
CA ILE A 188 4.13 -1.33 12.18
C ILE A 188 4.86 -0.26 11.35
N PRO A 189 6.15 0.03 11.63
CA PRO A 189 7.04 -0.66 12.58
C PRO A 189 7.04 -0.10 14.01
N GLN A 190 6.50 1.09 14.28
CA GLN A 190 6.66 1.84 15.54
C GLN A 190 6.19 1.04 16.77
N LYS A 191 5.13 0.22 16.64
CA LYS A 191 4.68 -0.64 17.76
C LYS A 191 5.76 -1.63 18.19
N PHE A 192 6.61 -2.12 17.28
CA PHE A 192 7.70 -3.02 17.64
C PHE A 192 8.81 -2.29 18.38
N PHE A 193 9.14 -1.08 17.95
CA PHE A 193 10.13 -0.24 18.63
C PHE A 193 9.67 0.08 20.06
N ALA A 194 8.41 0.47 20.20
CA ALA A 194 7.84 0.81 21.51
C ALA A 194 7.86 -0.37 22.47
N VAL A 195 7.49 -1.56 22.04
CA VAL A 195 7.54 -2.76 22.90
C VAL A 195 8.97 -3.08 23.32
N ASP A 196 9.96 -2.97 22.42
CA ASP A 196 11.36 -3.22 22.75
C ASP A 196 11.96 -2.09 23.65
N ASP A 197 11.41 -0.87 23.58
CA ASP A 197 11.73 0.23 24.50
C ASP A 197 11.05 0.08 25.89
N GLY A 198 10.29 -1.01 26.12
CA GLY A 198 9.67 -1.33 27.41
C GLY A 198 8.23 -0.83 27.60
N PHE A 199 7.63 -0.21 26.56
CA PHE A 199 6.21 0.15 26.58
C PHE A 199 5.32 -1.09 26.47
N ARG A 200 4.09 -1.00 26.97
CA ARG A 200 3.15 -2.13 26.96
C ARG A 200 2.26 -2.11 25.74
N ASN A 201 2.09 -3.27 25.13
CA ASN A 201 1.04 -3.52 24.16
C ASN A 201 -0.16 -4.12 24.91
N LEU A 202 -1.26 -3.36 25.02
CA LEU A 202 -2.43 -3.79 25.78
C LEU A 202 -3.52 -4.42 24.93
N ALA A 203 -3.66 -4.02 23.67
CA ALA A 203 -4.72 -4.51 22.79
C ALA A 203 -4.37 -4.33 21.33
N ALA A 204 -4.71 -5.28 20.49
CA ALA A 204 -4.62 -5.13 19.04
C ALA A 204 -5.93 -4.52 18.50
N GLY A 205 -5.81 -3.51 17.64
CA GLY A 205 -6.97 -2.89 16.98
C GLY A 205 -7.75 -3.89 16.12
N ALA A 206 -7.06 -4.88 15.56
CA ALA A 206 -7.66 -5.93 14.74
C ALA A 206 -8.60 -6.88 15.51
N ASP A 207 -8.53 -6.90 16.84
CA ASP A 207 -9.39 -7.75 17.67
C ASP A 207 -10.78 -7.13 17.89
N VAL A 208 -10.90 -5.81 17.73
CA VAL A 208 -12.14 -5.07 17.98
C VAL A 208 -12.79 -4.53 16.71
N TYR A 209 -12.02 -4.39 15.62
CA TYR A 209 -12.54 -3.81 14.39
C TYR A 209 -11.79 -4.32 13.16
N ARG A 210 -12.52 -4.76 12.13
CA ARG A 210 -11.96 -5.10 10.83
C ARG A 210 -12.11 -3.91 9.88
N ALA A 211 -11.02 -3.55 9.20
CA ALA A 211 -11.02 -2.46 8.24
C ALA A 211 -9.94 -2.65 7.18
N VAL A 212 -10.24 -2.25 5.97
CA VAL A 212 -9.25 -2.20 4.90
C VAL A 212 -8.20 -1.15 5.22
N MET A 213 -6.94 -1.57 5.28
CA MET A 213 -5.78 -0.69 5.32
C MET A 213 -4.89 -0.93 4.11
N GLY A 214 -4.60 0.15 3.38
CA GLY A 214 -3.89 0.05 2.11
C GLY A 214 -4.71 -0.68 1.05
N GLY A 215 -4.31 -0.52 -0.17
CA GLY A 215 -5.02 -1.05 -1.33
C GLY A 215 -5.04 -0.03 -2.46
N LEU A 216 -6.07 -0.07 -3.28
CA LEU A 216 -6.21 0.86 -4.40
C LEU A 216 -7.63 1.39 -4.48
N THR A 217 -7.73 2.71 -4.52
CA THR A 217 -8.93 3.43 -4.92
C THR A 217 -8.72 4.09 -6.27
N THR A 218 -9.79 4.20 -7.05
CA THR A 218 -9.83 4.91 -8.33
C THR A 218 -11.20 5.54 -8.57
N THR A 219 -11.37 6.30 -9.65
CA THR A 219 -12.66 6.87 -9.99
C THR A 219 -13.48 5.94 -10.87
N LYS A 220 -14.81 6.09 -10.84
CA LYS A 220 -15.71 5.40 -11.77
C LYS A 220 -15.38 5.73 -13.23
N ALA A 221 -14.93 6.95 -13.52
CA ALA A 221 -14.46 7.34 -14.85
C ALA A 221 -13.28 6.48 -15.31
N VAL A 222 -12.25 6.28 -14.48
CA VAL A 222 -11.09 5.41 -14.81
C VAL A 222 -11.54 3.96 -15.03
N LEU A 223 -12.48 3.43 -14.23
CA LEU A 223 -13.01 2.07 -14.40
C LEU A 223 -13.71 1.89 -15.76
N ASN A 224 -14.46 2.88 -16.20
CA ASN A 224 -15.24 2.82 -17.44
C ASN A 224 -14.40 3.14 -18.68
N GLU A 225 -13.52 4.14 -18.60
CA GLU A 225 -12.80 4.68 -19.76
C GLU A 225 -11.43 4.02 -19.97
N LYS A 226 -10.82 3.47 -18.89
CA LYS A 226 -9.48 2.88 -18.93
C LYS A 226 -9.42 1.48 -18.29
N PRO A 227 -10.34 0.55 -18.64
CA PRO A 227 -10.40 -0.77 -18.01
C PRO A 227 -9.10 -1.58 -18.16
N ASP A 228 -8.39 -1.43 -19.29
CA ASP A 228 -7.10 -2.09 -19.51
C ASP A 228 -6.02 -1.57 -18.55
N LEU A 229 -5.97 -0.26 -18.29
CA LEU A 229 -5.08 0.33 -17.29
C LEU A 229 -5.34 -0.28 -15.89
N VAL A 230 -6.61 -0.43 -15.51
CA VAL A 230 -7.02 -1.04 -14.22
C VAL A 230 -6.55 -2.50 -14.13
N MET A 231 -6.77 -3.29 -15.19
CA MET A 231 -6.35 -4.70 -15.23
C MET A 231 -4.83 -4.84 -15.11
N ARG A 232 -4.04 -4.04 -15.84
CA ARG A 232 -2.57 -4.03 -15.79
C ARG A 232 -2.06 -3.62 -14.40
N MET A 233 -2.65 -2.55 -13.83
CA MET A 233 -2.33 -2.09 -12.48
C MET A 233 -2.53 -3.19 -11.43
N LEU A 234 -3.68 -3.88 -11.49
CA LEU A 234 -3.99 -4.96 -10.56
C LEU A 234 -3.09 -6.18 -10.75
N ARG A 235 -2.76 -6.57 -12.00
CA ARG A 235 -1.80 -7.66 -12.26
C ARG A 235 -0.42 -7.36 -11.67
N ALA A 236 0.12 -6.16 -11.92
CA ALA A 236 1.39 -5.74 -11.33
C ALA A 236 1.35 -5.78 -9.79
N THR A 237 0.25 -5.33 -9.19
CA THR A 237 0.04 -5.35 -7.73
C THR A 237 0.02 -6.79 -7.18
N VAL A 238 -0.75 -7.69 -7.78
CA VAL A 238 -0.82 -9.11 -7.37
C VAL A 238 0.54 -9.78 -7.51
N ARG A 239 1.26 -9.53 -8.60
CA ARG A 239 2.62 -10.06 -8.81
C ARG A 239 3.60 -9.55 -7.78
N ALA A 240 3.51 -8.28 -7.37
CA ALA A 240 4.35 -7.76 -6.29
C ALA A 240 4.07 -8.44 -4.94
N ILE A 241 2.81 -8.67 -4.59
CA ILE A 241 2.44 -9.43 -3.38
C ILE A 241 2.98 -10.87 -3.45
N THR A 242 2.86 -11.51 -4.60
CA THR A 242 3.40 -12.86 -4.82
C THR A 242 4.91 -12.89 -4.67
N LEU A 243 5.62 -11.91 -5.26
CA LEU A 243 7.07 -11.77 -5.12
C LEU A 243 7.49 -11.60 -3.65
N ILE A 244 6.82 -10.70 -2.91
CA ILE A 244 7.08 -10.48 -1.49
C ILE A 244 6.94 -11.78 -0.69
N ARG A 245 5.95 -12.61 -1.00
CA ARG A 245 5.71 -13.89 -0.32
C ARG A 245 6.73 -14.96 -0.68
N ASN A 246 7.15 -15.01 -1.94
CA ASN A 246 7.98 -16.09 -2.48
C ASN A 246 9.49 -15.79 -2.38
N ASP A 247 9.87 -14.51 -2.35
CA ASP A 247 11.28 -14.10 -2.22
C ASP A 247 11.47 -13.32 -0.90
N ARG A 248 11.45 -14.08 0.21
CA ARG A 248 11.65 -13.53 1.56
C ARG A 248 12.97 -12.76 1.68
N LYS A 249 14.05 -13.30 1.10
CA LYS A 249 15.38 -12.67 1.18
C LYS A 249 15.35 -11.27 0.57
N TYR A 250 14.82 -11.16 -0.64
CA TYR A 250 14.68 -9.87 -1.32
C TYR A 250 13.78 -8.92 -0.53
N ALA A 251 12.62 -9.39 -0.07
CA ALA A 251 11.66 -8.54 0.64
C ALA A 251 12.23 -8.01 1.98
N VAL A 252 12.97 -8.83 2.72
CA VAL A 252 13.64 -8.42 3.96
C VAL A 252 14.74 -7.39 3.68
N GLU A 253 15.59 -7.61 2.67
CA GLU A 253 16.63 -6.65 2.29
C GLU A 253 16.01 -5.33 1.79
N PHE A 254 14.90 -5.39 1.07
CA PHE A 254 14.16 -4.19 0.66
C PHE A 254 13.62 -3.40 1.87
N ILE A 255 13.11 -4.10 2.90
CA ILE A 255 12.61 -3.47 4.14
C ILE A 255 13.76 -2.81 4.93
N LYS A 256 14.96 -3.39 4.94
CA LYS A 256 16.17 -2.76 5.53
C LYS A 256 16.59 -1.49 4.79
N GLY A 257 16.26 -1.40 3.52
CA GLY A 257 16.69 -0.33 2.65
C GLY A 257 16.08 1.04 2.97
N PRO A 258 16.43 2.05 2.16
CA PRO A 258 16.12 3.45 2.45
C PRO A 258 14.63 3.80 2.39
N TYR A 259 13.77 2.92 1.85
CA TYR A 259 12.35 3.23 1.71
C TYR A 259 11.64 3.38 3.05
N LEU A 260 11.85 2.45 4.00
CA LEU A 260 11.28 2.55 5.35
C LEU A 260 12.12 3.41 6.30
N GLU A 261 13.30 3.86 5.85
CA GLU A 261 14.22 4.71 6.64
C GLU A 261 14.47 4.18 8.05
N LEU A 262 14.60 2.86 8.18
CA LEU A 262 14.74 2.22 9.50
C LEU A 262 16.01 2.64 10.24
N GLY A 263 17.06 3.05 9.52
CA GLY A 263 18.38 3.26 10.08
C GLY A 263 19.07 1.95 10.46
N LYS A 264 20.40 1.95 10.58
CA LYS A 264 21.20 0.74 10.87
C LYS A 264 20.83 0.07 12.19
N ASP A 265 20.51 0.85 13.21
CA ASP A 265 20.11 0.40 14.54
C ASP A 265 18.76 -0.36 14.52
N LYS A 266 17.92 -0.11 13.53
CA LYS A 266 16.58 -0.71 13.38
C LYS A 266 16.48 -1.77 12.31
N GLU A 267 17.54 -2.03 11.52
CA GLU A 267 17.55 -3.10 10.52
C GLU A 267 17.20 -4.47 11.11
N ARG A 268 17.51 -4.70 12.39
CA ARG A 268 17.15 -5.91 13.14
C ARG A 268 15.64 -6.20 13.14
N TYR A 269 14.80 -5.20 12.92
CA TYR A 269 13.35 -5.37 12.86
C TYR A 269 12.82 -5.83 11.51
N ALA A 270 13.65 -5.80 10.45
CA ALA A 270 13.19 -6.08 9.08
C ALA A 270 12.50 -7.44 8.95
N GLU A 271 13.05 -8.47 9.58
CA GLU A 271 12.46 -9.81 9.64
C GLU A 271 11.07 -9.80 10.31
N ARG A 272 10.95 -9.11 11.45
CA ARG A 272 9.69 -9.02 12.20
C ARG A 272 8.64 -8.23 11.42
N ILE A 273 9.08 -7.14 10.76
CA ILE A 273 8.23 -6.33 9.87
C ILE A 273 7.75 -7.15 8.69
N TYR A 274 8.64 -7.90 8.02
CA TYR A 274 8.31 -8.78 6.91
C TYR A 274 7.27 -9.83 7.31
N ASN A 275 7.52 -10.56 8.39
CA ASN A 275 6.64 -11.62 8.86
C ASN A 275 5.22 -11.08 9.15
N ALA A 276 5.14 -9.93 9.79
CA ALA A 276 3.86 -9.27 10.06
C ALA A 276 3.17 -8.78 8.78
N ALA A 277 3.91 -8.18 7.85
CA ALA A 277 3.36 -7.70 6.57
C ALA A 277 2.76 -8.83 5.74
N VAL A 278 3.49 -9.94 5.58
CA VAL A 278 3.04 -11.11 4.80
C VAL A 278 1.76 -11.74 5.39
N GLN A 279 1.62 -11.75 6.72
CA GLN A 279 0.41 -12.25 7.38
C GLN A 279 -0.79 -11.33 7.19
N LEU A 280 -0.56 -10.02 7.08
CA LEU A 280 -1.61 -9.02 6.87
C LEU A 280 -2.09 -8.95 5.41
N TYR A 281 -1.22 -9.16 4.43
CA TYR A 281 -1.57 -8.99 3.02
C TYR A 281 -2.57 -10.03 2.55
N LEU A 282 -3.73 -9.56 2.10
CA LEU A 282 -4.76 -10.39 1.50
C LEU A 282 -4.31 -10.93 0.15
N THR A 283 -4.33 -12.24 -0.01
CA THR A 283 -4.10 -12.88 -1.31
C THR A 283 -5.27 -12.72 -2.26
N SER A 284 -6.47 -12.48 -1.71
CA SER A 284 -7.68 -12.24 -2.51
C SER A 284 -7.72 -10.84 -3.13
N GLY A 285 -7.15 -9.85 -2.48
CA GLY A 285 -7.34 -8.43 -2.81
C GLY A 285 -8.76 -7.92 -2.55
N MET A 286 -9.58 -8.68 -1.81
CA MET A 286 -11.00 -8.39 -1.55
C MET A 286 -11.34 -8.63 -0.09
N VAL A 287 -12.37 -7.94 0.39
CA VAL A 287 -12.98 -8.18 1.70
C VAL A 287 -14.42 -8.64 1.54
N ASP A 288 -14.90 -9.38 2.54
CA ASP A 288 -16.29 -9.86 2.56
C ASP A 288 -17.29 -8.69 2.74
N GLU A 289 -18.54 -8.96 2.42
CA GLU A 289 -19.61 -7.95 2.46
C GLU A 289 -19.84 -7.41 3.88
N LYS A 290 -19.63 -8.22 4.91
CA LYS A 290 -19.75 -7.78 6.30
C LYS A 290 -18.77 -6.65 6.60
N VAL A 291 -17.49 -6.82 6.24
CA VAL A 291 -16.47 -5.78 6.41
C VAL A 291 -16.80 -4.53 5.57
N GLN A 292 -17.30 -4.70 4.34
CA GLN A 292 -17.72 -3.58 3.50
C GLN A 292 -18.83 -2.75 4.19
N ARG A 293 -19.87 -3.41 4.71
CA ARG A 293 -20.98 -2.75 5.40
C ARG A 293 -20.55 -2.09 6.70
N GLU A 294 -19.70 -2.74 7.50
CA GLU A 294 -19.16 -2.17 8.74
C GLU A 294 -18.34 -0.90 8.46
N MET A 295 -17.50 -0.89 7.43
CA MET A 295 -16.72 0.29 7.05
C MET A 295 -17.60 1.43 6.56
N ILE A 296 -18.65 1.13 5.77
CA ILE A 296 -19.63 2.13 5.33
C ILE A 296 -20.38 2.71 6.52
N ALA A 297 -20.86 1.86 7.43
CA ALA A 297 -21.58 2.30 8.63
C ALA A 297 -20.72 3.23 9.50
N THR A 298 -19.48 2.84 9.77
CA THR A 298 -18.52 3.68 10.54
C THR A 298 -18.25 5.02 9.86
N ALA A 299 -18.11 5.04 8.53
CA ALA A 299 -17.93 6.28 7.80
C ALA A 299 -19.22 7.14 7.81
N ALA A 300 -20.38 6.50 7.69
CA ALA A 300 -21.69 7.14 7.66
C ALA A 300 -22.07 7.81 8.99
N GLU A 301 -21.69 7.26 10.14
CA GLU A 301 -21.89 7.87 11.45
C GLU A 301 -21.32 9.31 11.51
N ARG A 302 -20.16 9.51 10.89
CA ARG A 302 -19.48 10.82 10.85
C ARG A 302 -19.96 11.71 9.71
N ILE A 303 -20.14 11.12 8.52
CA ILE A 303 -20.45 11.84 7.27
C ILE A 303 -21.94 12.21 7.21
N LYS A 304 -22.82 11.36 7.78
CA LYS A 304 -24.28 11.50 7.77
C LYS A 304 -24.82 11.68 6.33
N PRO A 305 -24.61 10.69 5.46
CA PRO A 305 -25.10 10.76 4.09
C PRO A 305 -26.63 10.87 4.09
N LYS A 306 -27.18 11.55 3.08
CA LYS A 306 -28.65 11.75 2.97
C LYS A 306 -29.42 10.45 2.78
N GLU A 307 -28.77 9.45 2.16
CA GLU A 307 -29.36 8.15 1.82
C GLU A 307 -28.44 7.03 2.29
N SER A 308 -28.99 5.82 2.42
CA SER A 308 -28.20 4.62 2.69
C SER A 308 -27.23 4.36 1.54
N VAL A 309 -25.97 4.09 1.88
CA VAL A 309 -24.91 3.84 0.90
C VAL A 309 -24.69 2.33 0.75
N PRO A 310 -25.05 1.74 -0.38
CA PRO A 310 -24.85 0.30 -0.60
C PRO A 310 -23.37 0.00 -0.91
N PRO A 311 -22.90 -1.24 -0.64
CA PRO A 311 -21.50 -1.65 -0.82
C PRO A 311 -20.94 -1.36 -2.22
N GLU A 312 -21.71 -1.60 -3.28
CA GLU A 312 -21.32 -1.40 -4.67
C GLU A 312 -21.08 0.08 -5.04
N ARG A 313 -21.56 1.00 -4.22
CA ARG A 313 -21.27 2.44 -4.34
C ARG A 313 -19.84 2.76 -3.88
N VAL A 314 -19.25 1.93 -3.04
CA VAL A 314 -17.95 2.16 -2.40
C VAL A 314 -16.90 1.17 -2.90
N PHE A 315 -17.28 -0.09 -3.14
CA PHE A 315 -16.39 -1.19 -3.50
C PHE A 315 -16.72 -1.71 -4.91
N ASP A 316 -15.69 -1.95 -5.72
CA ASP A 316 -15.79 -2.66 -6.99
C ASP A 316 -14.63 -3.65 -7.14
N PHE A 317 -14.88 -4.89 -6.76
CA PHE A 317 -13.91 -5.97 -6.87
C PHE A 317 -14.00 -6.78 -8.17
N SER A 318 -14.82 -6.36 -9.12
CA SER A 318 -15.02 -7.10 -10.38
C SER A 318 -13.73 -7.26 -11.20
N PHE A 319 -12.87 -6.24 -11.19
CA PHE A 319 -11.59 -6.29 -11.90
C PHE A 319 -10.59 -7.24 -11.26
N ILE A 320 -10.45 -7.22 -9.94
CA ILE A 320 -9.52 -8.15 -9.26
C ILE A 320 -10.00 -9.61 -9.35
N GLN A 321 -11.30 -9.86 -9.39
CA GLN A 321 -11.85 -11.19 -9.65
C GLN A 321 -11.42 -11.70 -11.03
N LYS A 322 -11.48 -10.85 -12.08
CA LYS A 322 -11.02 -11.19 -13.44
C LYS A 322 -9.53 -11.47 -13.48
N VAL A 323 -8.70 -10.61 -12.83
CA VAL A 323 -7.24 -10.81 -12.76
C VAL A 323 -6.91 -12.17 -12.15
N ARG A 324 -7.57 -12.55 -11.04
CA ARG A 324 -7.33 -13.84 -10.38
C ARG A 324 -7.78 -15.04 -11.21
N GLY A 325 -8.81 -14.89 -11.99
CA GLY A 325 -9.27 -15.94 -12.91
C GLY A 325 -8.30 -16.20 -14.07
N SER A 326 -7.47 -15.21 -14.43
CA SER A 326 -6.49 -15.30 -15.53
C SER A 326 -5.07 -15.73 -15.07
N VAL A 327 -4.79 -15.81 -13.77
CA VAL A 327 -3.49 -16.20 -13.16
C VAL A 327 -3.56 -17.62 -12.59
N ARG A 328 -4.30 -18.53 -13.23
CA ARG A 328 -4.28 -19.96 -12.90
C ARG A 328 -3.28 -20.71 -13.76
#